data_533218726470fb31c4dd96479e767e37
#
_entry.id   533218726470fb31c4dd96479e767e37
#
_cell.length_a   1.000
_cell.length_b   1.000
_cell.length_c   1.000
_cell.angle_alpha   90.00
_cell.angle_beta   90.00
_cell.angle_gamma   90.00
#
_symmetry.space_group_name_H-M   'P 1'
#
loop_
_entity.id
_entity.type
_entity.pdbx_description
1 polymer ?
#
loop_
_entity_poly.entity_id
_entity_poly.type
_entity_poly.pdbx_seq_one_letter_code
_entity_poly.pdbx_strand_id
1 'polypeptide(L)'
;MKMAAHKSEMMDAIEALAKAKDISVDQIVSAVEEGCKAAYRKFVKRGANAPMNLSVVLSREHDVQIFARKVVVEEVEDESQQISLAEARKLRPNYELGDIVETDVTPADFGRVAAQTAKQVMLQRLREAERGKIYDEYIEKENEILTGIVERVEGDTVYVELGRTEGVLQKSEWRPGEEYRPGDHIKVYVLQVYRSGKDAGRTPQVAVSRIHTGLVKRLFEMEVPEIATGVVQIKSIAREAGSRTKMAVASMDALIDPVGACVGPRGSRVDKVVSELKNEKIDIIKWSQDPAEFVAYALNPAHVVSVFFY
;
A
#
# COMPACT_ATOMS: atom_id res chain seq x y z
N MET A 1 -11.72 48.86 -23.02
CA MET A 1 -12.36 47.90 -22.11
C MET A 1 -11.29 46.89 -21.73
N LYS A 2 -10.73 46.95 -20.51
CA LYS A 2 -9.71 46.00 -20.06
C LYS A 2 -10.40 44.63 -19.88
N MET A 3 -10.05 43.65 -20.72
CA MET A 3 -10.37 42.25 -20.43
C MET A 3 -9.71 41.85 -19.10
N ALA A 4 -10.51 41.53 -18.13
CA ALA A 4 -10.03 40.96 -16.87
C ALA A 4 -9.30 39.68 -17.23
N ALA A 5 -8.03 39.57 -16.85
CA ALA A 5 -7.25 38.36 -16.99
C ALA A 5 -7.99 37.23 -16.25
N HIS A 6 -8.47 36.26 -16.99
CA HIS A 6 -9.08 35.06 -16.43
C HIS A 6 -7.93 34.30 -15.71
N LYS A 7 -7.87 34.42 -14.38
CA LYS A 7 -6.95 33.60 -13.60
C LYS A 7 -7.40 32.16 -13.74
N SER A 8 -6.51 31.30 -14.22
CA SER A 8 -6.78 29.88 -14.33
C SER A 8 -7.03 29.27 -12.94
N GLU A 9 -8.28 28.99 -12.64
CA GLU A 9 -8.68 28.31 -11.39
C GLU A 9 -8.00 26.93 -11.26
N MET A 10 -7.69 26.31 -12.39
CA MET A 10 -7.04 25.00 -12.45
C MET A 10 -5.60 25.06 -11.95
N MET A 11 -4.80 26.03 -12.42
CA MET A 11 -3.40 26.16 -11.97
C MET A 11 -3.33 26.57 -10.51
N ASP A 12 -4.21 27.45 -10.04
CA ASP A 12 -4.29 27.82 -8.62
C ASP A 12 -4.65 26.60 -7.74
N ALA A 13 -5.55 25.73 -8.20
CA ALA A 13 -5.89 24.47 -7.51
C ALA A 13 -4.73 23.47 -7.48
N ILE A 14 -3.99 23.34 -8.57
CA ILE A 14 -2.78 22.49 -8.66
C ILE A 14 -1.72 22.96 -7.67
N GLU A 15 -1.42 24.25 -7.66
CA GLU A 15 -0.43 24.84 -6.74
C GLU A 15 -0.85 24.71 -5.27
N ALA A 16 -2.13 24.92 -4.96
CA ALA A 16 -2.67 24.73 -3.63
C ALA A 16 -2.53 23.26 -3.15
N LEU A 17 -2.84 22.31 -4.03
CA LEU A 17 -2.68 20.87 -3.75
C LEU A 17 -1.22 20.48 -3.54
N ALA A 18 -0.34 20.96 -4.44
CA ALA A 18 1.10 20.73 -4.38
C ALA A 18 1.67 21.17 -3.03
N LYS A 19 1.33 22.38 -2.60
CA LYS A 19 1.76 22.96 -1.33
C LYS A 19 1.19 22.21 -0.11
N ALA A 20 -0.10 21.85 -0.15
CA ALA A 20 -0.76 21.20 0.98
C ALA A 20 -0.27 19.78 1.24
N LYS A 21 0.21 19.06 0.20
CA LYS A 21 0.57 17.64 0.27
C LYS A 21 2.06 17.36 0.03
N ASP A 22 2.86 18.40 -0.21
CA ASP A 22 4.29 18.30 -0.49
C ASP A 22 4.58 17.45 -1.75
N ILE A 23 3.84 17.75 -2.83
CA ILE A 23 4.00 17.14 -4.13
C ILE A 23 4.53 18.19 -5.10
N SER A 24 5.44 17.80 -6.02
CA SER A 24 5.92 18.72 -7.06
C SER A 24 4.76 19.18 -7.97
N VAL A 25 4.69 20.49 -8.23
CA VAL A 25 3.73 21.08 -9.17
C VAL A 25 3.89 20.42 -10.54
N ASP A 26 5.13 20.24 -11.01
CA ASP A 26 5.44 19.67 -12.32
C ASP A 26 4.91 18.24 -12.47
N GLN A 27 4.94 17.45 -11.39
CA GLN A 27 4.38 16.09 -11.38
C GLN A 27 2.86 16.09 -11.55
N ILE A 28 2.17 17.03 -10.92
CA ILE A 28 0.71 17.16 -11.05
C ILE A 28 0.36 17.68 -12.45
N VAL A 29 1.05 18.70 -12.93
CA VAL A 29 0.86 19.27 -14.26
C VAL A 29 1.05 18.20 -15.33
N SER A 30 2.18 17.49 -15.33
CA SER A 30 2.45 16.42 -16.28
C SER A 30 1.38 15.31 -16.25
N ALA A 31 0.90 14.94 -15.09
CA ALA A 31 -0.17 13.95 -14.96
C ALA A 31 -1.51 14.45 -15.52
N VAL A 32 -1.84 15.75 -15.33
CA VAL A 32 -3.05 16.36 -15.89
C VAL A 32 -2.93 16.46 -17.41
N GLU A 33 -1.77 16.84 -17.94
CA GLU A 33 -1.50 16.88 -19.39
C GLU A 33 -1.71 15.50 -20.02
N GLU A 34 -1.15 14.42 -19.43
CA GLU A 34 -1.35 13.06 -19.93
C GLU A 34 -2.81 12.62 -19.83
N GLY A 35 -3.49 12.96 -18.73
CA GLY A 35 -4.93 12.72 -18.58
C GLY A 35 -5.75 13.42 -19.67
N CYS A 36 -5.42 14.70 -19.99
CA CYS A 36 -6.08 15.46 -21.03
C CYS A 36 -5.78 14.91 -22.43
N LYS A 37 -4.56 14.43 -22.71
CA LYS A 37 -4.25 13.71 -23.96
C LYS A 37 -5.13 12.47 -24.14
N ALA A 38 -5.27 11.68 -23.07
CA ALA A 38 -6.10 10.47 -23.09
C ALA A 38 -7.60 10.82 -23.29
N ALA A 39 -8.09 11.87 -22.63
CA ALA A 39 -9.44 12.36 -22.77
C ALA A 39 -9.72 12.88 -24.19
N TYR A 40 -8.79 13.65 -24.75
CA TYR A 40 -8.89 14.15 -26.12
C TYR A 40 -8.97 13.02 -27.14
N ARG A 41 -8.12 12.00 -27.04
CA ARG A 41 -8.17 10.81 -27.90
C ARG A 41 -9.54 10.12 -27.88
N LYS A 42 -10.19 10.06 -26.72
CA LYS A 42 -11.55 9.51 -26.58
C LYS A 42 -12.60 10.44 -27.20
N PHE A 43 -12.41 11.74 -27.05
CA PHE A 43 -13.31 12.76 -27.58
C PHE A 43 -13.31 12.77 -29.13
N VAL A 44 -12.13 12.62 -29.76
CA VAL A 44 -11.93 12.67 -31.21
C VAL A 44 -12.09 11.30 -31.89
N LYS A 45 -12.11 10.17 -31.15
CA LYS A 45 -12.27 8.80 -31.68
C LYS A 45 -13.51 8.56 -32.58
N ARG A 46 -14.32 9.58 -32.79
CA ARG A 46 -15.46 9.58 -33.74
C ARG A 46 -15.11 10.02 -35.16
N GLY A 47 -13.82 10.37 -35.46
CA GLY A 47 -13.35 10.79 -36.77
C GLY A 47 -12.09 10.03 -37.21
N ALA A 48 -11.99 9.71 -38.50
CA ALA A 48 -10.97 8.81 -39.07
C ALA A 48 -9.53 9.36 -39.06
N ASN A 49 -9.27 10.64 -38.74
CA ASN A 49 -7.94 11.29 -38.81
C ASN A 49 -7.55 11.96 -37.48
N ALA A 50 -7.66 11.26 -36.36
CA ALA A 50 -7.22 11.81 -35.07
C ALA A 50 -5.68 11.89 -35.02
N PRO A 51 -5.09 13.08 -34.72
CA PRO A 51 -3.64 13.22 -34.62
C PRO A 51 -3.08 12.31 -33.53
N MET A 52 -2.03 11.55 -33.87
CA MET A 52 -1.41 10.60 -32.93
C MET A 52 -0.44 11.30 -31.97
N ASN A 53 0.30 12.30 -32.44
CA ASN A 53 1.23 13.09 -31.64
C ASN A 53 0.57 14.36 -31.10
N LEU A 54 0.24 14.33 -29.81
CA LEU A 54 -0.40 15.41 -29.10
C LEU A 54 0.52 16.01 -28.04
N SER A 55 0.60 17.32 -27.99
CA SER A 55 1.13 18.09 -26.87
C SER A 55 -0.04 18.80 -26.19
N VAL A 56 -0.10 18.70 -24.86
CA VAL A 56 -1.05 19.46 -24.06
C VAL A 56 -0.24 20.43 -23.23
N VAL A 57 -0.68 21.67 -23.18
CA VAL A 57 -0.06 22.74 -22.41
C VAL A 57 -1.09 23.30 -21.45
N LEU A 58 -0.75 23.29 -20.17
CA LEU A 58 -1.51 23.96 -19.11
C LEU A 58 -0.91 25.35 -18.91
N SER A 59 -1.70 26.39 -19.04
CA SER A 59 -1.25 27.75 -18.81
C SER A 59 -2.24 28.56 -17.98
N ARG A 60 -1.75 29.63 -17.35
CA ARG A 60 -2.61 30.54 -16.57
C ARG A 60 -3.51 31.41 -17.47
N GLU A 61 -3.21 31.48 -18.78
CA GLU A 61 -3.91 32.33 -19.72
C GLU A 61 -5.05 31.61 -20.44
N HIS A 62 -4.87 30.32 -20.71
CA HIS A 62 -5.78 29.52 -21.55
C HIS A 62 -6.21 28.20 -20.98
N ASP A 63 -6.05 27.98 -19.66
CA ASP A 63 -6.35 26.72 -18.95
C ASP A 63 -5.69 25.50 -19.60
N VAL A 64 -6.24 25.01 -20.70
CA VAL A 64 -5.74 23.82 -21.43
C VAL A 64 -5.72 24.13 -22.93
N GLN A 65 -4.58 23.97 -23.55
CA GLN A 65 -4.43 23.98 -25.00
C GLN A 65 -3.87 22.64 -25.50
N ILE A 66 -4.39 22.19 -26.63
CA ILE A 66 -3.99 20.93 -27.25
C ILE A 66 -3.40 21.20 -28.60
N PHE A 67 -2.17 20.79 -28.81
CA PHE A 67 -1.47 20.93 -30.05
C PHE A 67 -1.25 19.57 -30.71
N ALA A 68 -1.62 19.47 -31.99
CA ALA A 68 -1.20 18.35 -32.82
C ALA A 68 0.22 18.65 -33.33
N ARG A 69 1.12 17.70 -33.17
CA ARG A 69 2.50 17.75 -33.67
C ARG A 69 2.64 16.88 -34.88
N LYS A 70 3.02 17.48 -35.99
CA LYS A 70 3.29 16.80 -37.26
C LYS A 70 4.71 17.08 -37.72
N VAL A 71 5.39 16.06 -38.23
CA VAL A 71 6.72 16.21 -38.81
C VAL A 71 6.59 16.64 -40.26
N VAL A 72 7.40 17.60 -40.69
CA VAL A 72 7.46 18.06 -42.08
C VAL A 72 8.24 17.04 -42.89
N VAL A 73 7.58 16.49 -43.92
CA VAL A 73 8.16 15.52 -44.85
C VAL A 73 7.99 15.95 -46.30
N GLU A 74 8.73 15.33 -47.20
CA GLU A 74 8.62 15.61 -48.64
C GLU A 74 7.35 14.92 -49.20
N GLU A 75 7.15 13.62 -48.87
CA GLU A 75 5.96 12.83 -49.20
C GLU A 75 5.28 12.38 -47.92
N VAL A 76 3.97 12.60 -47.82
CA VAL A 76 3.17 12.23 -46.62
C VAL A 76 2.72 10.80 -46.75
N GLU A 77 3.23 9.92 -45.87
CA GLU A 77 2.80 8.52 -45.74
C GLU A 77 1.66 8.37 -44.71
N ASP A 78 1.67 9.18 -43.65
CA ASP A 78 0.68 9.18 -42.57
C ASP A 78 0.23 10.61 -42.25
N GLU A 79 -0.96 10.99 -42.70
CA GLU A 79 -1.56 12.28 -42.43
C GLU A 79 -1.77 12.59 -40.96
N SER A 80 -1.80 11.57 -40.08
CA SER A 80 -1.97 11.75 -38.64
C SER A 80 -0.69 12.24 -37.94
N GLN A 81 0.49 12.03 -38.53
CA GLN A 81 1.80 12.35 -37.95
C GLN A 81 2.66 13.24 -38.81
N GLN A 82 2.35 13.37 -40.10
CA GLN A 82 3.18 14.06 -41.09
C GLN A 82 2.41 15.18 -41.79
N ILE A 83 3.13 16.13 -42.28
CA ILE A 83 2.63 17.24 -43.08
C ILE A 83 3.62 17.51 -44.23
N SER A 84 3.13 17.80 -45.42
CA SER A 84 4.01 18.15 -46.55
C SER A 84 4.71 19.48 -46.34
N LEU A 85 5.93 19.64 -46.89
CA LEU A 85 6.68 20.86 -46.83
C LEU A 85 5.89 22.02 -47.45
N ALA A 86 5.12 21.78 -48.52
CA ALA A 86 4.31 22.80 -49.20
C ALA A 86 3.17 23.31 -48.27
N GLU A 87 2.55 22.45 -47.48
CA GLU A 87 1.51 22.84 -46.52
C GLU A 87 2.10 23.50 -45.29
N ALA A 88 3.23 22.99 -44.77
CA ALA A 88 3.93 23.58 -43.65
C ALA A 88 4.36 25.04 -43.95
N ARG A 89 4.88 25.29 -45.14
CA ARG A 89 5.29 26.64 -45.57
C ARG A 89 4.12 27.63 -45.75
N LYS A 90 2.89 27.14 -45.95
CA LYS A 90 1.70 28.02 -45.90
C LYS A 90 1.42 28.56 -44.51
N LEU A 91 1.77 27.77 -43.46
CA LEU A 91 1.62 28.17 -42.07
C LEU A 91 2.75 29.12 -41.63
N ARG A 92 3.99 28.75 -41.96
CA ARG A 92 5.20 29.59 -41.76
C ARG A 92 6.21 29.34 -42.85
N PRO A 93 6.71 30.39 -43.55
CA PRO A 93 7.63 30.24 -44.70
C PRO A 93 8.97 29.59 -44.38
N ASN A 94 9.38 29.60 -43.11
CA ASN A 94 10.71 29.16 -42.66
C ASN A 94 10.77 27.70 -42.26
N TYR A 95 9.70 26.89 -42.45
CA TYR A 95 9.75 25.46 -42.13
C TYR A 95 10.62 24.69 -43.14
N GLU A 96 11.44 23.79 -42.62
CA GLU A 96 12.31 22.88 -43.35
C GLU A 96 11.90 21.40 -43.11
N LEU A 97 12.45 20.50 -43.93
CA LEU A 97 12.21 19.06 -43.77
C LEU A 97 12.72 18.58 -42.40
N GLY A 98 11.90 17.83 -41.67
CA GLY A 98 12.19 17.33 -40.32
C GLY A 98 11.73 18.25 -39.19
N ASP A 99 11.28 19.47 -39.50
CA ASP A 99 10.70 20.37 -38.51
C ASP A 99 9.38 19.83 -37.93
N ILE A 100 9.05 20.26 -36.71
CA ILE A 100 7.79 19.94 -36.08
C ILE A 100 6.82 21.11 -36.20
N VAL A 101 5.71 20.87 -36.88
CA VAL A 101 4.60 21.84 -36.96
C VAL A 101 3.62 21.57 -35.82
N GLU A 102 3.39 22.56 -34.98
CA GLU A 102 2.37 22.55 -33.94
C GLU A 102 1.13 23.30 -34.40
N THR A 103 -0.01 22.63 -34.42
CA THR A 103 -1.30 23.20 -34.76
C THR A 103 -2.24 23.12 -33.58
N ASP A 104 -2.85 24.22 -33.17
CA ASP A 104 -3.88 24.20 -32.12
C ASP A 104 -5.12 23.46 -32.64
N VAL A 105 -5.45 22.38 -31.94
CA VAL A 105 -6.59 21.50 -32.23
C VAL A 105 -7.58 21.45 -31.06
N THR A 106 -7.52 22.42 -30.16
CA THR A 106 -8.35 22.47 -28.96
C THR A 106 -9.82 22.64 -29.34
N PRO A 107 -10.72 21.68 -29.08
CA PRO A 107 -12.14 21.83 -29.34
C PRO A 107 -12.75 22.88 -28.42
N ALA A 108 -13.69 23.69 -28.93
CA ALA A 108 -14.35 24.74 -28.15
C ALA A 108 -15.01 24.26 -26.86
N ASP A 109 -15.54 23.02 -26.85
CA ASP A 109 -16.22 22.43 -25.70
C ASP A 109 -15.30 21.57 -24.81
N PHE A 110 -14.00 21.52 -25.11
CA PHE A 110 -13.07 20.65 -24.38
C PHE A 110 -12.75 21.14 -22.95
N GLY A 111 -12.94 22.41 -22.66
CA GLY A 111 -12.65 23.00 -21.35
C GLY A 111 -13.34 22.27 -20.18
N ARG A 112 -14.59 21.84 -20.36
CA ARG A 112 -15.32 21.07 -19.34
C ARG A 112 -14.73 19.67 -19.14
N VAL A 113 -14.34 19.01 -20.23
CA VAL A 113 -13.71 17.67 -20.18
C VAL A 113 -12.34 17.77 -19.54
N ALA A 114 -11.57 18.79 -19.88
CA ALA A 114 -10.26 19.06 -19.29
C ALA A 114 -10.36 19.31 -17.76
N ALA A 115 -11.29 20.17 -17.33
CA ALA A 115 -11.52 20.46 -15.91
C ALA A 115 -11.93 19.21 -15.12
N GLN A 116 -12.80 18.39 -15.70
CA GLN A 116 -13.23 17.14 -15.08
C GLN A 116 -12.08 16.11 -15.00
N THR A 117 -11.28 16.02 -16.05
CA THR A 117 -10.09 15.17 -16.09
C THR A 117 -9.05 15.63 -15.08
N ALA A 118 -8.76 16.92 -15.02
CA ALA A 118 -7.83 17.52 -14.07
C ALA A 118 -8.25 17.21 -12.62
N LYS A 119 -9.54 17.40 -12.31
CA LYS A 119 -10.10 17.05 -10.98
C LYS A 119 -9.88 15.56 -10.64
N GLN A 120 -10.14 14.66 -11.57
CA GLN A 120 -9.93 13.21 -11.34
C GLN A 120 -8.46 12.88 -11.13
N VAL A 121 -7.57 13.45 -11.95
CA VAL A 121 -6.11 13.23 -11.82
C VAL A 121 -5.61 13.79 -10.50
N MET A 122 -6.01 15.01 -10.12
CA MET A 122 -5.64 15.60 -8.83
C MET A 122 -6.11 14.75 -7.65
N LEU A 123 -7.34 14.25 -7.66
CA LEU A 123 -7.85 13.35 -6.62
C LEU A 123 -7.08 12.03 -6.57
N GLN A 124 -6.67 11.50 -7.72
CA GLN A 124 -5.85 10.30 -7.77
C GLN A 124 -4.46 10.56 -7.18
N ARG A 125 -3.79 11.64 -7.58
CA ARG A 125 -2.48 12.02 -7.01
C ARG A 125 -2.52 12.27 -5.52
N LEU A 126 -3.60 12.89 -5.04
CA LEU A 126 -3.84 13.08 -3.61
C LEU A 126 -3.87 11.74 -2.88
N ARG A 127 -4.67 10.78 -3.37
CA ARG A 127 -4.77 9.44 -2.76
C ARG A 127 -3.43 8.69 -2.81
N GLU A 128 -2.70 8.79 -3.93
CA GLU A 128 -1.38 8.16 -4.07
C GLU A 128 -0.38 8.72 -3.06
N ALA A 129 -0.37 10.04 -2.86
CA ALA A 129 0.51 10.69 -1.88
C ALA A 129 0.15 10.32 -0.43
N GLU A 130 -1.15 10.29 -0.09
CA GLU A 130 -1.61 9.86 1.23
C GLU A 130 -1.22 8.39 1.50
N ARG A 131 -1.41 7.52 0.51
CA ARG A 131 -1.00 6.12 0.62
C ARG A 131 0.52 5.96 0.73
N GLY A 132 1.30 6.77 0.03
CA GLY A 132 2.75 6.79 0.16
C GLY A 132 3.18 7.10 1.60
N LYS A 133 2.62 8.15 2.20
CA LYS A 133 2.90 8.52 3.60
C LYS A 133 2.51 7.43 4.60
N ILE A 134 1.37 6.77 4.38
CA ILE A 134 0.96 5.65 5.22
C ILE A 134 1.92 4.47 5.04
N TYR A 135 2.32 4.16 3.81
CA TYR A 135 3.30 3.11 3.55
C TYR A 135 4.63 3.37 4.28
N ASP A 136 5.18 4.56 4.15
CA ASP A 136 6.46 4.94 4.78
C ASP A 136 6.38 4.87 6.31
N GLU A 137 5.23 5.19 6.91
CA GLU A 137 5.00 5.11 8.36
C GLU A 137 4.82 3.68 8.85
N TYR A 138 4.17 2.82 8.07
CA TYR A 138 3.79 1.47 8.52
C TYR A 138 4.71 0.36 8.04
N ILE A 139 5.59 0.60 7.06
CA ILE A 139 6.50 -0.44 6.54
C ILE A 139 7.44 -0.97 7.63
N GLU A 140 7.92 -0.10 8.52
CA GLU A 140 8.76 -0.49 9.66
C GLU A 140 8.01 -1.27 10.74
N LYS A 141 6.67 -1.28 10.67
CA LYS A 141 5.80 -2.02 11.59
C LYS A 141 5.41 -3.39 11.05
N GLU A 142 5.90 -3.79 9.87
CA GLU A 142 5.75 -5.16 9.40
C GLU A 142 6.39 -6.13 10.41
N ASN A 143 5.72 -7.26 10.63
CA ASN A 143 6.11 -8.25 11.61
C ASN A 143 6.05 -7.79 13.07
N GLU A 144 5.38 -6.67 13.36
CA GLU A 144 5.14 -6.16 14.71
C GLU A 144 3.67 -6.31 15.11
N ILE A 145 3.40 -6.14 16.40
CA ILE A 145 2.03 -6.06 16.94
C ILE A 145 1.60 -4.60 17.01
N LEU A 146 0.40 -4.35 16.51
CA LEU A 146 -0.31 -3.10 16.74
C LEU A 146 -1.57 -3.35 17.56
N THR A 147 -1.88 -2.44 18.47
CA THR A 147 -3.17 -2.40 19.15
C THR A 147 -4.09 -1.49 18.34
N GLY A 148 -5.25 -2.00 17.98
CA GLY A 148 -6.26 -1.23 17.25
C GLY A 148 -7.65 -1.44 17.81
N ILE A 149 -8.59 -0.68 17.27
CA ILE A 149 -10.01 -0.75 17.63
C ILE A 149 -10.77 -1.28 16.42
N VAL A 150 -11.61 -2.29 16.63
CA VAL A 150 -12.52 -2.76 15.57
C VAL A 150 -13.48 -1.65 15.21
N GLU A 151 -13.37 -1.12 13.99
CA GLU A 151 -14.24 -0.05 13.51
C GLU A 151 -15.55 -0.61 12.97
N ARG A 152 -15.45 -1.62 12.09
CA ARG A 152 -16.59 -2.27 11.46
C ARG A 152 -16.27 -3.70 11.03
N VAL A 153 -17.32 -4.49 10.84
CA VAL A 153 -17.24 -5.83 10.28
C VAL A 153 -18.14 -5.88 9.05
N GLU A 154 -17.58 -6.20 7.90
CA GLU A 154 -18.28 -6.27 6.62
C GLU A 154 -18.10 -7.66 6.00
N GLY A 155 -19.13 -8.50 6.13
CA GLY A 155 -19.06 -9.88 5.66
C GLY A 155 -17.92 -10.66 6.30
N ASP A 156 -16.94 -11.06 5.49
CA ASP A 156 -15.77 -11.85 5.88
C ASP A 156 -14.53 -10.97 6.18
N THR A 157 -14.73 -9.68 6.43
CA THR A 157 -13.63 -8.73 6.65
C THR A 157 -13.90 -7.88 7.89
N VAL A 158 -12.90 -7.79 8.76
CA VAL A 158 -12.87 -6.87 9.91
C VAL A 158 -11.92 -5.73 9.60
N TYR A 159 -12.39 -4.51 9.79
CA TYR A 159 -11.59 -3.30 9.68
C TYR A 159 -11.20 -2.83 11.07
N VAL A 160 -9.90 -2.66 11.26
CA VAL A 160 -9.29 -2.31 12.56
C VAL A 160 -8.62 -0.96 12.42
N GLU A 161 -9.06 0.03 13.17
CA GLU A 161 -8.42 1.34 13.24
C GLU A 161 -7.04 1.19 13.91
N LEU A 162 -5.99 1.55 13.19
CA LEU A 162 -4.60 1.48 13.65
C LEU A 162 -3.97 2.88 13.87
N GLY A 163 -4.82 3.90 13.97
CA GLY A 163 -4.45 5.31 14.08
C GLY A 163 -4.70 6.07 12.78
N ARG A 164 -3.72 6.18 11.88
CA ARG A 164 -3.89 6.92 10.62
C ARG A 164 -4.49 6.11 9.48
N THR A 165 -4.53 4.81 9.62
CA THR A 165 -5.04 3.89 8.59
C THR A 165 -5.81 2.75 9.22
N GLU A 166 -6.59 2.08 8.39
CA GLU A 166 -7.28 0.86 8.74
C GLU A 166 -6.41 -0.36 8.41
N GLY A 167 -6.28 -1.29 9.36
CA GLY A 167 -5.80 -2.63 9.12
C GLY A 167 -6.97 -3.51 8.66
N VAL A 168 -6.70 -4.38 7.70
CA VAL A 168 -7.70 -5.31 7.17
C VAL A 168 -7.40 -6.73 7.64
N LEU A 169 -8.30 -7.25 8.45
CA LEU A 169 -8.29 -8.61 8.96
C LEU A 169 -9.29 -9.44 8.16
N GLN A 170 -8.79 -10.23 7.21
CA GLN A 170 -9.61 -11.14 6.41
C GLN A 170 -10.02 -12.37 7.21
N LYS A 171 -11.09 -13.04 6.82
CA LYS A 171 -11.62 -14.23 7.52
C LYS A 171 -10.62 -15.37 7.62
N SER A 172 -9.77 -15.54 6.62
CA SER A 172 -8.66 -16.49 6.65
C SER A 172 -7.66 -16.24 7.78
N GLU A 173 -7.60 -14.99 8.26
CA GLU A 173 -6.71 -14.54 9.33
C GLU A 173 -7.41 -14.35 10.68
N TRP A 174 -8.71 -14.70 10.76
CA TRP A 174 -9.45 -14.68 12.00
C TRP A 174 -9.06 -15.87 12.87
N ARG A 175 -8.94 -15.59 14.15
CA ARG A 175 -8.77 -16.68 15.11
C ARG A 175 -10.11 -17.46 15.24
N PRO A 176 -10.11 -18.79 15.09
CA PRO A 176 -11.32 -19.59 15.28
C PRO A 176 -11.95 -19.38 16.66
N GLY A 177 -13.26 -19.16 16.68
CA GLY A 177 -14.02 -18.94 17.92
C GLY A 177 -13.91 -17.52 18.50
N GLU A 178 -13.24 -16.59 17.82
CA GLU A 178 -13.19 -15.18 18.21
C GLU A 178 -14.29 -14.40 17.46
N GLU A 179 -15.09 -13.63 18.21
CA GLU A 179 -16.05 -12.70 17.66
C GLU A 179 -15.47 -11.28 17.70
N TYR A 180 -15.70 -10.51 16.65
CA TYR A 180 -15.25 -9.12 16.53
C TYR A 180 -16.46 -8.22 16.52
N ARG A 181 -16.49 -7.24 17.41
CA ARG A 181 -17.56 -6.25 17.52
C ARG A 181 -16.99 -4.85 17.40
N PRO A 182 -17.67 -3.91 16.73
CA PRO A 182 -17.26 -2.52 16.71
C PRO A 182 -17.01 -1.98 18.14
N GLY A 183 -15.86 -1.33 18.32
CA GLY A 183 -15.39 -0.84 19.62
C GLY A 183 -14.48 -1.80 20.40
N ASP A 184 -14.32 -3.05 19.97
CA ASP A 184 -13.40 -3.99 20.63
C ASP A 184 -11.94 -3.57 20.41
N HIS A 185 -11.17 -3.56 21.50
CA HIS A 185 -9.71 -3.38 21.42
C HIS A 185 -9.06 -4.74 21.16
N ILE A 186 -8.28 -4.83 20.10
CA ILE A 186 -7.58 -6.05 19.72
C ILE A 186 -6.12 -5.78 19.38
N LYS A 187 -5.25 -6.74 19.68
CA LYS A 187 -3.86 -6.73 19.19
C LYS A 187 -3.81 -7.55 17.91
N VAL A 188 -3.25 -6.97 16.87
CA VAL A 188 -3.10 -7.61 15.57
C VAL A 188 -1.63 -7.65 15.15
N TYR A 189 -1.25 -8.71 14.46
CA TYR A 189 0.07 -8.83 13.86
C TYR A 189 0.04 -8.28 12.45
N VAL A 190 0.95 -7.37 12.11
CA VAL A 190 1.06 -6.80 10.77
C VAL A 190 1.74 -7.80 9.86
N LEU A 191 0.98 -8.34 8.90
CA LEU A 191 1.49 -9.30 7.93
C LEU A 191 2.29 -8.60 6.84
N GLN A 192 1.70 -7.58 6.25
CA GLN A 192 2.26 -6.87 5.11
C GLN A 192 1.66 -5.49 4.94
N VAL A 193 2.49 -4.55 4.51
CA VAL A 193 2.10 -3.20 4.13
C VAL A 193 2.27 -3.03 2.63
N TYR A 194 1.20 -2.65 1.93
CA TYR A 194 1.19 -2.55 0.48
C TYR A 194 1.41 -1.12 0.02
N ARG A 195 2.38 -0.92 -0.85
CA ARG A 195 2.57 0.34 -1.56
C ARG A 195 1.49 0.50 -2.63
N SER A 196 1.10 1.73 -2.93
CA SER A 196 0.19 2.02 -4.04
C SER A 196 0.67 1.38 -5.36
N GLY A 197 -0.20 0.64 -6.03
CA GLY A 197 0.04 0.02 -7.32
C GLY A 197 -1.22 0.03 -8.19
N LYS A 198 -1.19 -0.65 -9.34
CA LYS A 198 -2.34 -0.76 -10.26
C LYS A 198 -3.61 -1.29 -9.60
N ASP A 199 -3.46 -2.07 -8.51
CA ASP A 199 -4.57 -2.66 -7.72
C ASP A 199 -4.88 -1.89 -6.44
N ALA A 200 -4.42 -0.65 -6.32
CA ALA A 200 -4.53 0.19 -5.11
C ALA A 200 -5.96 0.38 -4.56
N GLY A 201 -6.98 0.08 -5.35
CA GLY A 201 -8.39 0.12 -4.93
C GLY A 201 -8.92 -1.21 -4.39
N ARG A 202 -8.20 -2.33 -4.59
CA ARG A 202 -8.64 -3.69 -4.21
C ARG A 202 -7.82 -4.31 -3.11
N THR A 203 -6.56 -3.88 -2.94
CA THR A 203 -5.64 -4.42 -1.95
C THR A 203 -5.69 -3.56 -0.69
N PRO A 204 -5.86 -4.15 0.50
CA PRO A 204 -5.77 -3.42 1.75
C PRO A 204 -4.39 -2.79 1.89
N GLN A 205 -4.30 -1.63 2.53
CA GLN A 205 -3.01 -0.97 2.70
C GLN A 205 -2.16 -1.66 3.77
N VAL A 206 -2.79 -2.10 4.85
CA VAL A 206 -2.16 -2.87 5.93
C VAL A 206 -2.95 -4.15 6.13
N ALA A 207 -2.35 -5.29 5.82
CA ALA A 207 -2.93 -6.60 6.11
C ALA A 207 -2.50 -7.05 7.50
N VAL A 208 -3.46 -7.52 8.29
CA VAL A 208 -3.21 -7.96 9.66
C VAL A 208 -3.75 -9.36 9.93
N SER A 209 -3.21 -10.02 10.95
CA SER A 209 -3.55 -11.38 11.32
C SER A 209 -3.74 -11.56 12.82
N ARG A 210 -4.63 -12.50 13.19
CA ARG A 210 -4.80 -13.00 14.54
C ARG A 210 -4.35 -14.47 14.68
N ILE A 211 -4.05 -15.13 13.55
CA ILE A 211 -3.62 -16.54 13.55
C ILE A 211 -2.11 -16.73 13.35
N HIS A 212 -1.41 -15.72 12.86
CA HIS A 212 0.02 -15.83 12.56
C HIS A 212 0.85 -16.16 13.81
N THR A 213 1.84 -17.05 13.67
CA THR A 213 2.74 -17.44 14.78
C THR A 213 3.54 -16.28 15.36
N GLY A 214 3.85 -15.28 14.51
CA GLY A 214 4.50 -14.03 14.90
C GLY A 214 3.73 -13.25 15.96
N LEU A 215 2.38 -13.35 16.00
CA LEU A 215 1.59 -12.74 17.06
C LEU A 215 2.00 -13.27 18.43
N VAL A 216 2.10 -14.59 18.57
CA VAL A 216 2.52 -15.24 19.83
C VAL A 216 3.94 -14.84 20.21
N LYS A 217 4.86 -14.87 19.23
CA LYS A 217 6.25 -14.48 19.43
C LYS A 217 6.36 -13.06 20.00
N ARG A 218 5.69 -12.09 19.35
CA ARG A 218 5.73 -10.69 19.78
C ARG A 218 5.03 -10.44 21.11
N LEU A 219 3.95 -11.17 21.42
CA LEU A 219 3.32 -11.10 22.73
C LEU A 219 4.28 -11.55 23.84
N PHE A 220 5.03 -12.63 23.63
CA PHE A 220 6.06 -13.06 24.58
C PHE A 220 7.22 -12.07 24.68
N GLU A 221 7.66 -11.46 23.59
CA GLU A 221 8.68 -10.40 23.61
C GLU A 221 8.24 -9.19 24.45
N MET A 222 6.95 -8.86 24.45
CA MET A 222 6.40 -7.77 25.28
C MET A 222 6.31 -8.14 26.77
N GLU A 223 5.99 -9.39 27.10
CA GLU A 223 5.75 -9.82 28.49
C GLU A 223 6.98 -10.39 29.19
N VAL A 224 8.00 -10.82 28.45
CA VAL A 224 9.19 -11.51 28.95
C VAL A 224 10.44 -10.70 28.64
N PRO A 225 10.97 -9.94 29.62
CA PRO A 225 12.16 -9.09 29.39
C PRO A 225 13.39 -9.89 28.93
N GLU A 226 13.52 -11.13 29.38
CA GLU A 226 14.64 -12.01 29.00
C GLU A 226 14.60 -12.39 27.51
N ILE A 227 13.40 -12.41 26.90
CA ILE A 227 13.26 -12.57 25.43
C ILE A 227 13.57 -11.25 24.72
N ALA A 228 13.05 -10.13 25.23
CA ALA A 228 13.30 -8.81 24.66
C ALA A 228 14.80 -8.45 24.63
N THR A 229 15.57 -8.88 25.64
CA THR A 229 17.02 -8.69 25.71
C THR A 229 17.82 -9.74 24.93
N GLY A 230 17.15 -10.78 24.39
CA GLY A 230 17.80 -11.87 23.64
C GLY A 230 18.50 -12.92 24.49
N VAL A 231 18.45 -12.85 25.82
CA VAL A 231 19.00 -13.87 26.74
C VAL A 231 18.24 -15.19 26.60
N VAL A 232 16.92 -15.11 26.55
CA VAL A 232 16.05 -16.25 26.20
C VAL A 232 15.64 -16.09 24.73
N GLN A 233 15.79 -17.16 23.96
CA GLN A 233 15.46 -17.18 22.54
C GLN A 233 14.33 -18.15 22.26
N ILE A 234 13.33 -17.68 21.50
CA ILE A 234 12.30 -18.54 20.93
C ILE A 234 12.90 -19.22 19.70
N LYS A 235 13.06 -20.54 19.75
CA LYS A 235 13.66 -21.34 18.68
C LYS A 235 12.62 -21.80 17.66
N SER A 236 11.43 -22.19 18.11
CA SER A 236 10.34 -22.60 17.22
C SER A 236 8.98 -22.39 17.87
N ILE A 237 7.97 -22.17 17.03
CA ILE A 237 6.57 -22.09 17.44
C ILE A 237 5.75 -22.94 16.46
N ALA A 238 4.96 -23.84 17.02
CA ALA A 238 3.92 -24.59 16.32
C ALA A 238 2.57 -24.18 16.89
N ARG A 239 1.68 -23.61 16.06
CA ARG A 239 0.43 -23.01 16.50
C ARG A 239 -0.75 -23.54 15.70
N GLU A 240 -1.76 -23.98 16.43
CA GLU A 240 -3.12 -24.18 15.98
C GLU A 240 -3.97 -23.08 16.62
N ALA A 241 -4.16 -21.98 15.87
CA ALA A 241 -4.78 -20.78 16.40
C ALA A 241 -6.17 -21.06 16.96
N GLY A 242 -6.44 -20.56 18.15
CA GLY A 242 -7.69 -20.80 18.87
C GLY A 242 -7.75 -22.10 19.65
N SER A 243 -6.81 -23.00 19.47
CA SER A 243 -6.72 -24.27 20.14
C SER A 243 -5.48 -24.36 21.06
N ARG A 244 -4.30 -24.50 20.46
CA ARG A 244 -3.07 -24.73 21.21
C ARG A 244 -1.84 -24.21 20.46
N THR A 245 -0.90 -23.66 21.24
CA THR A 245 0.44 -23.29 20.76
C THR A 245 1.50 -24.04 21.57
N LYS A 246 2.50 -24.59 20.89
CA LYS A 246 3.75 -25.07 21.50
C LYS A 246 4.90 -24.18 21.10
N MET A 247 5.64 -23.70 22.10
CA MET A 247 6.76 -22.80 21.90
C MET A 247 8.03 -23.37 22.53
N ALA A 248 9.06 -23.57 21.72
CA ALA A 248 10.35 -24.05 22.19
C ALA A 248 11.30 -22.88 22.45
N VAL A 249 11.88 -22.87 23.65
CA VAL A 249 12.76 -21.80 24.11
C VAL A 249 14.11 -22.33 24.56
N ALA A 250 15.16 -21.55 24.36
CA ALA A 250 16.51 -21.82 24.85
C ALA A 250 17.10 -20.58 25.52
N SER A 251 17.93 -20.75 26.52
CA SER A 251 18.71 -19.67 27.13
C SER A 251 20.12 -19.63 26.60
N MET A 252 20.66 -18.44 26.40
CA MET A 252 22.08 -18.20 26.13
C MET A 252 22.91 -18.13 27.41
N ASP A 253 22.23 -17.95 28.56
CA ASP A 253 22.86 -17.98 29.89
C ASP A 253 22.45 -19.26 30.62
N ALA A 254 23.44 -20.06 31.01
CA ALA A 254 23.22 -21.34 31.71
C ALA A 254 22.57 -21.18 33.09
N LEU A 255 22.60 -19.98 33.66
CA LEU A 255 21.98 -19.69 34.97
C LEU A 255 20.50 -19.37 34.87
N ILE A 256 19.98 -19.14 33.66
CA ILE A 256 18.59 -18.77 33.47
C ILE A 256 17.79 -19.95 32.90
N ASP A 257 16.77 -20.38 33.63
CA ASP A 257 15.79 -21.33 33.10
C ASP A 257 14.87 -20.66 32.09
N PRO A 258 14.98 -21.02 30.78
CA PRO A 258 14.21 -20.35 29.74
C PRO A 258 12.70 -20.60 29.85
N VAL A 259 12.28 -21.75 30.35
CA VAL A 259 10.87 -22.09 30.53
C VAL A 259 10.28 -21.29 31.69
N GLY A 260 10.99 -21.30 32.85
CA GLY A 260 10.59 -20.52 34.02
C GLY A 260 10.51 -19.03 33.77
N ALA A 261 11.44 -18.47 32.98
CA ALA A 261 11.41 -17.06 32.57
C ALA A 261 10.16 -16.70 31.76
N CYS A 262 9.75 -17.57 30.84
CA CYS A 262 8.55 -17.37 30.02
C CYS A 262 7.25 -17.56 30.79
N VAL A 263 7.21 -18.52 31.68
CA VAL A 263 6.03 -18.79 32.53
C VAL A 263 5.82 -17.67 33.54
N GLY A 264 6.89 -17.21 34.14
CA GLY A 264 6.89 -16.16 35.15
C GLY A 264 6.36 -16.62 36.52
N PRO A 265 6.41 -15.73 37.54
CA PRO A 265 5.95 -16.10 38.90
C PRO A 265 4.47 -16.51 38.89
N ARG A 266 4.20 -17.75 39.31
CA ARG A 266 2.85 -18.34 39.36
C ARG A 266 2.11 -18.30 38.00
N GLY A 267 2.82 -18.35 36.88
CA GLY A 267 2.20 -18.30 35.55
C GLY A 267 1.84 -16.93 35.05
N SER A 268 2.17 -15.84 35.77
CA SER A 268 1.64 -14.48 35.51
C SER A 268 1.98 -13.95 34.13
N ARG A 269 3.12 -14.33 33.51
CA ARG A 269 3.52 -13.87 32.19
C ARG A 269 2.77 -14.63 31.10
N VAL A 270 2.77 -15.96 31.17
CA VAL A 270 2.06 -16.78 30.18
C VAL A 270 0.55 -16.54 30.23
N ASP A 271 -0.04 -16.32 31.42
CA ASP A 271 -1.48 -16.07 31.59
C ASP A 271 -1.93 -14.78 30.88
N LYS A 272 -1.09 -13.75 30.85
CA LYS A 272 -1.39 -12.52 30.10
C LYS A 272 -1.46 -12.79 28.59
N VAL A 273 -0.53 -13.59 28.06
CA VAL A 273 -0.55 -13.97 26.64
C VAL A 273 -1.75 -14.86 26.34
N VAL A 274 -2.05 -15.82 27.19
CA VAL A 274 -3.24 -16.70 27.10
C VAL A 274 -4.53 -15.87 27.08
N SER A 275 -4.63 -14.87 27.97
CA SER A 275 -5.79 -13.96 28.05
C SER A 275 -5.96 -13.14 26.78
N GLU A 276 -4.86 -12.59 26.23
CA GLU A 276 -4.88 -11.85 24.97
C GLU A 276 -5.34 -12.73 23.80
N LEU A 277 -4.92 -13.99 23.80
CA LEU A 277 -5.31 -14.99 22.81
C LEU A 277 -6.64 -15.69 23.13
N LYS A 278 -7.48 -15.10 24.00
CA LYS A 278 -8.82 -15.61 24.35
C LYS A 278 -8.78 -17.09 24.76
N ASN A 279 -7.91 -17.44 25.72
CA ASN A 279 -7.73 -18.75 26.30
C ASN A 279 -7.16 -19.84 25.37
N GLU A 280 -6.38 -19.46 24.37
CA GLU A 280 -5.56 -20.41 23.59
C GLU A 280 -4.52 -21.06 24.52
N LYS A 281 -4.45 -22.39 24.56
CA LYS A 281 -3.50 -23.11 25.44
C LYS A 281 -2.07 -22.91 24.91
N ILE A 282 -1.15 -22.58 25.83
CA ILE A 282 0.26 -22.38 25.50
C ILE A 282 1.13 -23.32 26.30
N ASP A 283 1.85 -24.19 25.59
CA ASP A 283 2.87 -25.06 26.18
C ASP A 283 4.25 -24.51 25.86
N ILE A 284 5.01 -24.18 26.88
CA ILE A 284 6.38 -23.74 26.76
C ILE A 284 7.29 -24.92 27.03
N ILE A 285 8.15 -25.27 26.08
CA ILE A 285 9.05 -26.41 26.17
C ILE A 285 10.51 -25.97 26.02
N LYS A 286 11.41 -26.73 26.61
CA LYS A 286 12.84 -26.52 26.44
C LYS A 286 13.24 -26.99 25.05
N TRP A 287 14.01 -26.16 24.34
CA TRP A 287 14.62 -26.54 23.08
C TRP A 287 15.88 -27.38 23.36
N SER A 288 16.11 -28.43 22.58
CA SER A 288 17.35 -29.20 22.60
C SER A 288 17.94 -29.26 21.18
N GLN A 289 19.27 -29.35 21.12
CA GLN A 289 19.98 -29.60 19.88
C GLN A 289 19.88 -31.08 19.47
N ASP A 290 19.70 -31.98 20.45
CA ASP A 290 19.40 -33.38 20.17
C ASP A 290 17.94 -33.54 19.71
N PRO A 291 17.71 -34.01 18.46
CA PRO A 291 16.36 -34.16 17.94
C PRO A 291 15.51 -35.14 18.74
N ALA A 292 16.08 -36.23 19.31
CA ALA A 292 15.35 -37.20 20.10
C ALA A 292 14.83 -36.58 21.40
N GLU A 293 15.68 -35.85 22.08
CA GLU A 293 15.33 -35.11 23.30
C GLU A 293 14.29 -34.02 23.00
N PHE A 294 14.47 -33.28 21.88
CA PHE A 294 13.53 -32.24 21.50
C PHE A 294 12.14 -32.77 21.19
N VAL A 295 12.03 -33.89 20.46
CA VAL A 295 10.76 -34.56 20.20
C VAL A 295 10.10 -35.00 21.49
N ALA A 296 10.88 -35.59 22.45
CA ALA A 296 10.36 -35.99 23.75
C ALA A 296 9.76 -34.79 24.51
N TYR A 297 10.44 -33.63 24.52
CA TYR A 297 9.92 -32.40 25.13
C TYR A 297 8.67 -31.87 24.38
N ALA A 298 8.65 -31.98 23.06
CA ALA A 298 7.52 -31.51 22.26
C ALA A 298 6.25 -32.33 22.47
N LEU A 299 6.37 -33.60 22.87
CA LEU A 299 5.23 -34.48 23.16
C LEU A 299 4.68 -34.33 24.57
N ASN A 300 5.36 -33.58 25.45
CA ASN A 300 4.85 -33.30 26.80
C ASN A 300 3.38 -32.75 26.73
N PRO A 301 2.43 -33.22 27.58
CA PRO A 301 2.61 -34.03 28.81
C PRO A 301 2.64 -35.55 28.60
N ALA A 302 2.68 -36.06 27.36
CA ALA A 302 2.80 -37.49 27.14
C ALA A 302 4.17 -38.00 27.63
N HIS A 303 4.18 -39.11 28.32
CA HIS A 303 5.42 -39.76 28.75
C HIS A 303 6.04 -40.53 27.58
N VAL A 304 7.15 -40.01 27.04
CA VAL A 304 7.88 -40.65 25.95
C VAL A 304 8.88 -41.64 26.49
N VAL A 305 8.77 -42.89 26.08
CA VAL A 305 9.66 -43.97 26.51
C VAL A 305 10.95 -43.96 25.67
N SER A 306 10.86 -43.79 24.35
CA SER A 306 12.01 -43.73 23.43
C SER A 306 11.61 -43.04 22.13
N VAL A 307 12.59 -42.43 21.49
CA VAL A 307 12.47 -41.81 20.16
C VAL A 307 13.52 -42.43 19.26
N PHE A 308 13.08 -42.92 18.09
CA PHE A 308 13.98 -43.47 17.07
C PHE A 308 13.86 -42.63 15.78
N PHE A 309 15.01 -42.35 15.18
CA PHE A 309 15.09 -41.74 13.86
C PHE A 309 15.54 -42.78 12.84
N TYR A 310 14.89 -42.81 11.68
CA TYR A 310 15.21 -43.72 10.59
C TYR A 310 15.76 -42.93 9.40
#